data_06c6da043c693e2d3fccab028ac618d9
#
_entry.id   06c6da043c693e2d3fccab028ac618d9
#
_cell.length_a   1.000
_cell.length_b   1.000
_cell.length_c   1.000
_cell.angle_alpha   90.00
_cell.angle_beta   90.00
_cell.angle_gamma   90.00
#
_symmetry.space_group_name_H-M   'P 1'
#
loop_
_entity.id
_entity.type
_entity.pdbx_description
1 polymer ?
#
loop_
_entity_poly.entity_id
_entity_poly.type
_entity_poly.pdbx_seq_one_letter_code
_entity_poly.pdbx_strand_id
1 'polypeptide(L)'
;SAGEPVGINEFLYPLMQGWDSVEVRADVELGGTDQLFNLLVGRRLQEQESQRPQVMVTTPLVNGLDGRKMSKSYGNSVGLTDSAREMTFGLMRLDDEAMGVWFLQLTRLGEPEIAELLKGHPRTAKARLALEVAGFFHGEEAAAEAADAFNREVRDKQLPADIPEVRWDSA
;
A
#
# COMPACT_ATOMS: atom_id res chain seq x y z
N SER A 1 13.32 16.59 -17.27
CA SER A 1 11.88 16.70 -17.57
C SER A 1 11.71 17.01 -19.05
N ALA A 2 10.88 16.25 -19.72
CA ALA A 2 10.76 16.22 -21.17
C ALA A 2 9.91 17.39 -21.73
N GLY A 3 10.28 18.67 -21.46
CA GLY A 3 9.63 19.82 -22.10
C GLY A 3 8.16 20.07 -21.74
N GLU A 4 7.66 19.46 -20.68
CA GLU A 4 6.31 19.68 -20.17
C GLU A 4 6.23 21.08 -19.52
N PRO A 5 5.19 21.89 -19.81
CA PRO A 5 5.02 23.20 -19.18
C PRO A 5 4.78 23.05 -17.68
N VAL A 6 5.48 23.86 -16.89
CA VAL A 6 5.32 23.88 -15.42
C VAL A 6 4.42 25.04 -15.04
N GLY A 7 3.34 24.77 -14.33
CA GLY A 7 2.42 25.79 -13.83
C GLY A 7 2.95 26.49 -12.58
N ILE A 8 2.58 27.75 -12.37
CA ILE A 8 2.96 28.51 -11.16
C ILE A 8 2.52 27.81 -9.87
N ASN A 9 1.37 27.15 -9.89
CA ASN A 9 0.86 26.36 -8.76
C ASN A 9 1.81 25.24 -8.33
N GLU A 10 2.59 24.69 -9.26
CA GLU A 10 3.60 23.66 -8.96
C GLU A 10 4.79 24.20 -8.18
N PHE A 11 5.07 25.49 -8.26
CA PHE A 11 6.05 26.16 -7.42
C PHE A 11 5.48 26.57 -6.06
N LEU A 12 4.17 26.82 -5.98
CA LEU A 12 3.51 27.29 -4.77
C LEU A 12 3.11 26.14 -3.83
N TYR A 13 2.80 24.94 -4.35
CA TYR A 13 2.31 23.87 -3.49
C TYR A 13 3.27 23.45 -2.37
N PRO A 14 4.62 23.41 -2.56
CA PRO A 14 5.52 23.08 -1.47
C PRO A 14 5.51 24.13 -0.34
N LEU A 15 5.30 25.41 -0.70
CA LEU A 15 5.14 26.49 0.28
C LEU A 15 3.84 26.37 1.04
N MET A 16 2.75 26.05 0.36
CA MET A 16 1.45 25.84 0.99
C MET A 16 1.47 24.66 1.95
N GLN A 17 2.02 23.52 1.52
CA GLN A 17 2.21 22.35 2.38
C GLN A 17 3.12 22.65 3.57
N GLY A 18 4.21 23.38 3.33
CA GLY A 18 5.11 23.80 4.40
C GLY A 18 4.46 24.78 5.39
N TRP A 19 3.53 25.63 4.92
CA TRP A 19 2.77 26.51 5.78
C TRP A 19 1.77 25.75 6.67
N ASP A 20 1.20 24.67 6.19
CA ASP A 20 0.37 23.79 7.01
C ASP A 20 1.12 23.30 8.26
N SER A 21 2.42 22.97 8.12
CA SER A 21 3.27 22.59 9.28
C SER A 21 3.38 23.71 10.31
N VAL A 22 3.41 24.98 9.87
CA VAL A 22 3.44 26.17 10.75
C VAL A 22 2.10 26.35 11.46
N GLU A 23 1.00 26.29 10.72
CA GLU A 23 -0.37 26.49 11.26
C GLU A 23 -0.75 25.39 12.26
N VAL A 24 -0.43 24.13 11.92
CA VAL A 24 -0.66 22.98 12.81
C VAL A 24 0.31 22.98 14.00
N ARG A 25 1.42 23.71 13.90
CA ARG A 25 2.55 23.67 14.86
C ARG A 25 3.05 22.24 15.05
N ALA A 26 3.28 21.55 13.94
CA ALA A 26 3.63 20.14 13.95
C ALA A 26 4.96 19.90 14.68
N ASP A 27 4.97 18.96 15.61
CA ASP A 27 6.20 18.46 16.25
C ASP A 27 6.86 17.35 15.42
N VAL A 28 6.04 16.54 14.74
CA VAL A 28 6.46 15.44 13.89
C VAL A 28 5.58 15.42 12.64
N GLU A 29 6.19 15.31 11.46
CA GLU A 29 5.50 15.13 10.19
C GLU A 29 5.94 13.84 9.53
N LEU A 30 4.96 13.03 9.08
CA LEU A 30 5.16 11.77 8.38
C LEU A 30 4.93 11.96 6.89
N GLY A 31 5.78 11.37 6.07
CA GLY A 31 5.61 11.42 4.62
C GLY A 31 6.31 10.29 3.88
N GLY A 32 6.04 10.15 2.59
CA GLY A 32 6.88 9.34 1.72
C GLY A 32 8.24 10.02 1.47
N THR A 33 9.22 9.24 1.03
CA THR A 33 10.55 9.78 0.68
C THR A 33 10.49 10.82 -0.44
N ASP A 34 9.46 10.77 -1.28
CA ASP A 34 9.18 11.75 -2.33
C ASP A 34 8.74 13.11 -1.77
N GLN A 35 8.25 13.17 -0.53
CA GLN A 35 7.82 14.39 0.16
C GLN A 35 8.94 15.11 0.91
N LEU A 36 10.16 14.55 0.95
CA LEU A 36 11.26 15.08 1.76
C LEU A 36 11.52 16.57 1.52
N PHE A 37 11.47 17.01 0.27
CA PHE A 37 11.64 18.41 -0.08
C PHE A 37 10.59 19.31 0.59
N ASN A 38 9.33 18.93 0.51
CA ASN A 38 8.21 19.70 1.07
C ASN A 38 8.28 19.75 2.61
N LEU A 39 8.65 18.64 3.23
CA LEU A 39 8.87 18.56 4.69
C LEU A 39 9.99 19.49 5.15
N LEU A 40 11.07 19.59 4.35
CA LEU A 40 12.18 20.53 4.62
C LEU A 40 11.73 22.00 4.49
N VAL A 41 10.84 22.31 3.54
CA VAL A 41 10.24 23.65 3.42
C VAL A 41 9.45 23.98 4.69
N GLY A 42 8.63 23.05 5.20
CA GLY A 42 7.90 23.22 6.45
C GLY A 42 8.79 23.55 7.63
N ARG A 43 9.90 22.82 7.81
CA ARG A 43 10.89 23.11 8.85
C ARG A 43 11.45 24.53 8.76
N ARG A 44 11.77 24.97 7.53
CA ARG A 44 12.33 26.32 7.30
C ARG A 44 11.31 27.41 7.62
N LEU A 45 10.05 27.21 7.27
CA LEU A 45 9.00 28.16 7.60
C LEU A 45 8.73 28.21 9.10
N GLN A 46 8.74 27.07 9.81
CA GLN A 46 8.65 27.04 11.26
C GLN A 46 9.78 27.83 11.94
N GLU A 47 11.04 27.67 11.46
CA GLU A 47 12.18 28.45 11.97
C GLU A 47 11.95 29.98 11.78
N GLN A 48 11.45 30.41 10.63
CA GLN A 48 11.16 31.83 10.34
C GLN A 48 10.05 32.38 11.25
N GLU A 49 9.07 31.54 11.60
CA GLU A 49 7.97 31.87 12.52
C GLU A 49 8.35 31.65 13.99
N SER A 50 9.64 31.47 14.30
CA SER A 50 10.13 31.25 15.67
C SER A 50 9.51 30.04 16.36
N GLN A 51 9.10 29.05 15.59
CA GLN A 51 8.65 27.74 16.08
C GLN A 51 9.83 26.75 16.11
N ARG A 52 9.71 25.73 16.96
CA ARG A 52 10.64 24.60 16.95
C ARG A 52 10.44 23.81 15.66
N PRO A 53 11.49 23.58 14.83
CA PRO A 53 11.36 22.79 13.63
C PRO A 53 10.94 21.35 13.92
N GLN A 54 9.97 20.85 13.19
CA GLN A 54 9.44 19.50 13.31
C GLN A 54 10.48 18.40 13.02
N VAL A 55 10.27 17.23 13.60
CA VAL A 55 10.98 16.01 13.21
C VAL A 55 10.30 15.43 11.98
N MET A 56 11.08 15.08 10.98
CA MET A 56 10.55 14.42 9.77
C MET A 56 10.81 12.92 9.85
N VAL A 57 9.76 12.13 9.59
CA VAL A 57 9.86 10.69 9.45
C VAL A 57 9.38 10.32 8.06
N THR A 58 10.26 9.76 7.24
CA THR A 58 9.91 9.36 5.87
C THR A 58 9.97 7.85 5.71
N THR A 59 9.02 7.31 4.95
CA THR A 59 8.98 5.91 4.56
C THR A 59 9.16 5.77 3.05
N PRO A 60 9.78 4.70 2.56
CA PRO A 60 9.79 4.38 1.15
C PRO A 60 8.36 4.23 0.61
N LEU A 61 8.17 4.50 -0.67
CA LEU A 61 6.87 4.33 -1.32
C LEU A 61 6.58 2.84 -1.57
N VAL A 62 5.35 2.44 -1.31
CA VAL A 62 4.84 1.13 -1.73
C VAL A 62 4.24 1.28 -3.11
N ASN A 63 4.83 0.60 -4.09
CA ASN A 63 4.29 0.55 -5.45
C ASN A 63 3.04 -0.33 -5.50
N GLY A 64 2.31 -0.24 -6.59
CA GLY A 64 1.15 -1.10 -6.85
C GLY A 64 1.53 -2.56 -7.08
N LEU A 65 0.51 -3.40 -7.21
CA LEU A 65 0.65 -4.85 -7.41
C LEU A 65 1.49 -5.23 -8.63
N ASP A 66 1.60 -4.35 -9.61
CA ASP A 66 2.35 -4.48 -10.86
C ASP A 66 3.71 -3.75 -10.85
N GLY A 67 4.21 -3.38 -9.67
CA GLY A 67 5.48 -2.68 -9.50
C GLY A 67 5.47 -1.19 -9.89
N ARG A 68 4.42 -0.69 -10.56
CA ARG A 68 4.28 0.73 -10.91
C ARG A 68 3.73 1.54 -9.74
N LYS A 69 3.77 2.87 -9.85
CA LYS A 69 3.13 3.76 -8.87
C LYS A 69 1.67 3.33 -8.65
N MET A 70 1.29 3.16 -7.39
CA MET A 70 -0.06 2.77 -7.01
C MET A 70 -1.07 3.82 -7.48
N SER A 71 -2.14 3.39 -8.16
CA SER A 71 -3.22 4.25 -8.63
C SER A 71 -4.53 3.49 -8.76
N LYS A 72 -5.62 4.11 -8.34
CA LYS A 72 -6.98 3.55 -8.53
C LYS A 72 -7.31 3.34 -10.01
N SER A 73 -6.86 4.25 -10.88
CA SER A 73 -7.10 4.15 -12.33
C SER A 73 -6.37 2.99 -12.99
N TYR A 74 -5.29 2.50 -12.39
CA TYR A 74 -4.56 1.33 -12.89
C TYR A 74 -5.09 0.01 -12.35
N GLY A 75 -5.97 0.04 -11.34
CA GLY A 75 -6.46 -1.17 -10.68
C GLY A 75 -5.36 -2.02 -10.02
N ASN A 76 -4.24 -1.38 -9.67
CA ASN A 76 -3.06 -2.01 -9.08
C ASN A 76 -2.94 -1.74 -7.57
N SER A 77 -3.99 -1.26 -6.94
CA SER A 77 -4.06 -1.00 -5.49
C SER A 77 -4.84 -2.10 -4.78
N VAL A 78 -4.52 -2.27 -3.49
CA VAL A 78 -5.34 -3.01 -2.53
C VAL A 78 -5.88 -1.98 -1.55
N GLY A 79 -7.21 -1.91 -1.39
CA GLY A 79 -7.85 -0.95 -0.52
C GLY A 79 -7.80 -1.38 0.94
N LEU A 80 -7.61 -0.44 1.85
CA LEU A 80 -7.67 -0.72 3.30
C LEU A 80 -9.07 -1.14 3.76
N THR A 81 -10.10 -0.78 2.99
CA THR A 81 -11.51 -1.12 3.23
C THR A 81 -11.99 -2.32 2.42
N ASP A 82 -11.12 -2.92 1.61
CA ASP A 82 -11.44 -4.15 0.90
C ASP A 82 -11.69 -5.27 1.91
N SER A 83 -12.56 -6.21 1.59
CA SER A 83 -12.78 -7.40 2.41
C SER A 83 -11.51 -8.26 2.50
N ALA A 84 -11.41 -9.12 3.53
CA ALA A 84 -10.30 -10.06 3.66
C ALA A 84 -10.07 -10.88 2.38
N ARG A 85 -11.17 -11.26 1.72
CA ARG A 85 -11.16 -11.99 0.46
C ARG A 85 -10.54 -11.15 -0.67
N GLU A 86 -11.06 -9.94 -0.90
CA GLU A 86 -10.57 -9.05 -1.96
C GLU A 86 -9.09 -8.69 -1.75
N MET A 87 -8.72 -8.41 -0.50
CA MET A 87 -7.34 -8.13 -0.10
C MET A 87 -6.43 -9.33 -0.40
N THR A 88 -6.82 -10.54 0.00
CA THR A 88 -6.06 -11.76 -0.27
C THR A 88 -5.91 -12.03 -1.76
N PHE A 89 -7.00 -11.94 -2.53
CA PHE A 89 -6.98 -12.17 -3.97
C PHE A 89 -6.15 -11.11 -4.71
N GLY A 90 -6.19 -9.86 -4.25
CA GLY A 90 -5.33 -8.77 -4.73
C GLY A 90 -3.85 -9.09 -4.50
N LEU A 91 -3.48 -9.40 -3.27
CA LEU A 91 -2.09 -9.70 -2.90
C LEU A 91 -1.50 -10.92 -3.60
N MET A 92 -2.32 -11.92 -3.90
CA MET A 92 -1.89 -13.07 -4.69
C MET A 92 -1.52 -12.73 -6.15
N ARG A 93 -1.91 -11.53 -6.64
CA ARG A 93 -1.56 -11.02 -7.97
C ARG A 93 -0.31 -10.14 -7.97
N LEU A 94 0.27 -9.88 -6.79
CA LEU A 94 1.47 -9.06 -6.65
C LEU A 94 2.60 -9.58 -7.54
N ASP A 95 3.33 -8.67 -8.16
CA ASP A 95 4.53 -9.01 -8.94
C ASP A 95 5.61 -9.61 -8.02
N ASP A 96 6.29 -10.65 -8.50
CA ASP A 96 7.30 -11.37 -7.71
C ASP A 96 8.43 -10.44 -7.25
N GLU A 97 8.83 -9.50 -8.10
CA GLU A 97 9.89 -8.54 -7.81
C GLU A 97 9.50 -7.54 -6.70
N ALA A 98 8.20 -7.27 -6.52
CA ALA A 98 7.71 -6.34 -5.52
C ALA A 98 7.56 -6.97 -4.12
N MET A 99 7.54 -8.31 -4.01
CA MET A 99 7.26 -9.01 -2.74
C MET A 99 8.16 -8.57 -1.59
N GLY A 100 9.46 -8.40 -1.84
CA GLY A 100 10.43 -8.02 -0.79
C GLY A 100 10.08 -6.69 -0.13
N VAL A 101 9.72 -5.69 -0.94
CA VAL A 101 9.31 -4.36 -0.45
C VAL A 101 8.01 -4.44 0.34
N TRP A 102 7.03 -5.21 -0.17
CA TRP A 102 5.75 -5.37 0.49
C TRP A 102 5.88 -6.09 1.85
N PHE A 103 6.66 -7.16 1.92
CA PHE A 103 6.97 -7.82 3.19
C PHE A 103 7.59 -6.87 4.20
N LEU A 104 8.64 -6.15 3.77
CA LEU A 104 9.40 -5.27 4.66
C LEU A 104 8.56 -4.11 5.21
N GLN A 105 7.64 -3.59 4.42
CA GLN A 105 6.87 -2.39 4.78
C GLN A 105 5.50 -2.69 5.39
N LEU A 106 4.89 -3.82 5.07
CA LEU A 106 3.51 -4.12 5.45
C LEU A 106 3.36 -5.28 6.42
N THR A 107 4.47 -5.91 6.83
CA THR A 107 4.42 -6.98 7.82
C THR A 107 5.31 -6.68 9.02
N ARG A 108 5.17 -7.47 10.07
CA ARG A 108 6.04 -7.43 11.26
C ARG A 108 7.11 -8.52 11.23
N LEU A 109 7.29 -9.19 10.11
CA LEU A 109 8.29 -10.25 9.95
C LEU A 109 9.69 -9.64 9.93
N GLY A 110 10.64 -10.34 10.55
CA GLY A 110 12.04 -9.93 10.52
C GLY A 110 12.70 -10.18 9.15
N GLU A 111 13.68 -9.35 8.81
CA GLU A 111 14.41 -9.48 7.54
C GLU A 111 14.95 -10.91 7.27
N PRO A 112 15.48 -11.67 8.27
CA PRO A 112 15.93 -13.04 8.04
C PRO A 112 14.79 -13.99 7.60
N GLU A 113 13.60 -13.84 8.20
CA GLU A 113 12.42 -14.64 7.86
C GLU A 113 11.91 -14.27 6.45
N ILE A 114 11.87 -12.98 6.14
CA ILE A 114 11.52 -12.49 4.80
C ILE A 114 12.48 -13.08 3.75
N ALA A 115 13.77 -13.04 4.02
CA ALA A 115 14.78 -13.59 3.11
C ALA A 115 14.59 -15.09 2.85
N GLU A 116 14.22 -15.88 3.86
CA GLU A 116 13.93 -17.30 3.69
C GLU A 116 12.62 -17.53 2.89
N LEU A 117 11.58 -16.75 3.15
CA LEU A 117 10.34 -16.83 2.39
C LEU A 117 10.54 -16.53 0.89
N LEU A 118 11.38 -15.55 0.58
CA LEU A 118 11.67 -15.13 -0.79
C LEU A 118 12.55 -16.13 -1.57
N LYS A 119 13.29 -17.02 -0.88
CA LYS A 119 14.00 -18.13 -1.54
C LYS A 119 13.06 -19.25 -1.98
N GLY A 120 11.88 -19.31 -1.39
CA GLY A 120 10.88 -20.33 -1.65
C GLY A 120 10.10 -20.09 -2.95
N HIS A 121 9.03 -20.86 -3.13
CA HIS A 121 8.16 -20.69 -4.28
C HIS A 121 7.36 -19.36 -4.15
N PRO A 122 7.34 -18.49 -5.19
CA PRO A 122 6.69 -17.18 -5.14
C PRO A 122 5.23 -17.22 -4.64
N ARG A 123 4.47 -18.22 -5.08
CA ARG A 123 3.09 -18.39 -4.63
C ARG A 123 2.98 -18.59 -3.11
N THR A 124 3.90 -19.37 -2.52
CA THR A 124 3.91 -19.61 -1.07
C THR A 124 4.25 -18.32 -0.32
N ALA A 125 5.21 -17.56 -0.83
CA ALA A 125 5.56 -16.26 -0.27
C ALA A 125 4.37 -15.29 -0.35
N LYS A 126 3.69 -15.19 -1.50
CA LYS A 126 2.49 -14.35 -1.65
C LYS A 126 1.36 -14.76 -0.71
N ALA A 127 1.13 -16.06 -0.55
CA ALA A 127 0.12 -16.57 0.39
C ALA A 127 0.45 -16.20 1.83
N ARG A 128 1.72 -16.26 2.23
CA ARG A 128 2.15 -15.79 3.55
C ARG A 128 1.97 -14.28 3.70
N LEU A 129 2.35 -13.49 2.71
CA LEU A 129 2.13 -12.04 2.71
C LEU A 129 0.65 -11.69 2.85
N ALA A 130 -0.21 -12.38 2.10
CA ALA A 130 -1.65 -12.17 2.15
C ALA A 130 -2.23 -12.48 3.53
N LEU A 131 -1.78 -13.57 4.17
CA LEU A 131 -2.18 -13.92 5.53
C LEU A 131 -1.76 -12.86 6.55
N GLU A 132 -0.52 -12.35 6.45
CA GLU A 132 -0.02 -11.31 7.37
C GLU A 132 -0.82 -10.01 7.21
N VAL A 133 -0.99 -9.55 5.97
CA VAL A 133 -1.67 -8.26 5.70
C VAL A 133 -3.17 -8.37 5.97
N ALA A 134 -3.87 -9.37 5.44
CA ALA A 134 -5.29 -9.54 5.69
C ALA A 134 -5.57 -9.83 7.18
N GLY A 135 -4.70 -10.61 7.84
CA GLY A 135 -4.79 -10.89 9.27
C GLY A 135 -4.68 -9.64 10.12
N PHE A 136 -3.80 -8.70 9.74
CA PHE A 136 -3.67 -7.43 10.46
C PHE A 136 -4.94 -6.58 10.42
N PHE A 137 -5.65 -6.54 9.28
CA PHE A 137 -6.83 -5.70 9.10
C PHE A 137 -8.15 -6.39 9.49
N HIS A 138 -8.26 -7.70 9.33
CA HIS A 138 -9.52 -8.45 9.46
C HIS A 138 -9.49 -9.57 10.51
N GLY A 139 -8.32 -9.83 11.11
CA GLY A 139 -8.11 -10.94 12.03
C GLY A 139 -7.70 -12.24 11.33
N GLU A 140 -7.07 -13.12 12.10
CA GLU A 140 -6.46 -14.36 11.57
C GLU A 140 -7.47 -15.32 10.96
N GLU A 141 -8.67 -15.42 11.55
CA GLU A 141 -9.74 -16.32 11.09
C GLU A 141 -10.23 -15.91 9.69
N ALA A 142 -10.57 -14.63 9.50
CA ALA A 142 -11.02 -14.11 8.21
C ALA A 142 -9.95 -14.21 7.13
N ALA A 143 -8.67 -13.99 7.50
CA ALA A 143 -7.56 -14.15 6.57
C ALA A 143 -7.35 -15.62 6.15
N ALA A 144 -7.49 -16.56 7.09
CA ALA A 144 -7.40 -17.99 6.80
C ALA A 144 -8.53 -18.45 5.89
N GLU A 145 -9.77 -18.03 6.16
CA GLU A 145 -10.92 -18.32 5.30
C GLU A 145 -10.74 -17.77 3.88
N ALA A 146 -10.20 -16.54 3.75
CA ALA A 146 -9.90 -15.93 2.46
C ALA A 146 -8.81 -16.70 1.69
N ALA A 147 -7.76 -17.16 2.37
CA ALA A 147 -6.71 -17.99 1.79
C ALA A 147 -7.25 -19.36 1.33
N ASP A 148 -8.11 -19.98 2.10
CA ASP A 148 -8.78 -21.24 1.72
C ASP A 148 -9.73 -21.04 0.53
N ALA A 149 -10.46 -19.92 0.49
CA ALA A 149 -11.31 -19.57 -0.65
C ALA A 149 -10.44 -19.40 -1.92
N PHE A 150 -9.32 -18.70 -1.83
CA PHE A 150 -8.39 -18.56 -2.96
C PHE A 150 -7.87 -19.92 -3.45
N ASN A 151 -7.50 -20.80 -2.54
CA ASN A 151 -7.04 -22.14 -2.90
C ASN A 151 -8.13 -22.94 -3.61
N ARG A 152 -9.34 -22.97 -3.08
CA ARG A 152 -10.47 -23.70 -3.70
C ARG A 152 -10.79 -23.17 -5.10
N GLU A 153 -10.89 -21.86 -5.25
CA GLU A 153 -11.42 -21.24 -6.48
C GLU A 153 -10.34 -21.11 -7.58
N VAL A 154 -9.12 -20.74 -7.20
CA VAL A 154 -8.08 -20.46 -8.19
C VAL A 154 -7.19 -21.67 -8.44
N ARG A 155 -6.80 -22.41 -7.39
CA ARG A 155 -5.97 -23.61 -7.55
C ARG A 155 -6.78 -24.80 -8.01
N ASP A 156 -7.88 -25.08 -7.30
CA ASP A 156 -8.66 -26.29 -7.49
C ASP A 156 -9.81 -26.06 -8.50
N LYS A 157 -9.96 -24.81 -9.00
CA LYS A 157 -10.97 -24.39 -10.00
C LYS A 157 -12.39 -24.73 -9.60
N GLN A 158 -12.70 -24.70 -8.30
CA GLN A 158 -14.04 -24.88 -7.79
C GLN A 158 -14.85 -23.59 -7.95
N LEU A 159 -16.15 -23.71 -8.11
CA LEU A 159 -17.03 -22.55 -8.15
C LEU A 159 -17.06 -21.86 -6.78
N PRO A 160 -17.12 -20.50 -6.74
CA PRO A 160 -17.37 -19.78 -5.50
C PRO A 160 -18.64 -20.27 -4.78
N ALA A 161 -18.62 -20.23 -3.46
CA ALA A 161 -19.76 -20.70 -2.67
C ALA A 161 -20.98 -19.75 -2.72
N ASP A 162 -20.76 -18.52 -3.15
CA ASP A 162 -21.72 -17.40 -3.15
C ASP A 162 -22.20 -17.00 -4.54
N ILE A 163 -22.17 -17.93 -5.52
CA ILE A 163 -22.69 -17.65 -6.86
C ILE A 163 -24.19 -17.40 -6.78
N PRO A 164 -24.68 -16.23 -7.19
CA PRO A 164 -26.12 -15.96 -7.22
C PRO A 164 -26.81 -16.86 -8.24
N GLU A 165 -27.85 -17.58 -7.80
CA GLU A 165 -28.70 -18.34 -8.71
C GLU A 165 -29.57 -17.40 -9.54
N VAL A 166 -29.38 -17.41 -10.85
CA VAL A 166 -30.25 -16.70 -11.77
C VAL A 166 -31.22 -17.71 -12.42
N ARG A 167 -32.51 -17.58 -12.13
CA ARG A 167 -33.52 -18.34 -12.85
C ARG A 167 -33.68 -17.76 -14.26
N TRP A 168 -33.42 -18.56 -15.22
CA TRP A 168 -33.68 -18.22 -16.62
C TRP A 168 -35.11 -18.63 -16.96
N ASP A 169 -36.01 -17.66 -17.04
CA ASP A 169 -37.34 -17.90 -17.58
C ASP A 169 -37.22 -18.01 -19.11
N SER A 170 -37.35 -19.25 -19.63
CA SER A 170 -37.45 -19.45 -21.07
C SER A 170 -38.84 -18.94 -21.53
N ALA A 171 -38.80 -17.85 -22.31
CA ALA A 171 -40.01 -17.35 -23.01
C ALA A 171 -40.49 -18.33 -24.08
#